data_603acfe513af0ded22d5b9aefbe9c7fe
#
_entry.id   603acfe513af0ded22d5b9aefbe9c7fe
#
_cell.length_a   1.000
_cell.length_b   1.000
_cell.length_c   1.000
_cell.angle_alpha   90.00
_cell.angle_beta   90.00
_cell.angle_gamma   90.00
#
_symmetry.space_group_name_H-M   'P 1'
#
loop_
_entity.id
_entity.type
_entity.pdbx_description
1 polymer ?
#
loop_
_entity_poly.entity_id
_entity_poly.type
_entity_poly.pdbx_seq_one_letter_code
_entity_poly.pdbx_strand_id
1 'polypeptide(L)'
;VGRWASERVRAGIESSLERLGVHYEVGKEEGSLHRDGWVERAVHRLRESGHVYESEGATWFRSTAFGDDKDRVILRSNGQPTYFASDIGYVSEKFARGFDELIYIWGADHHGTVARVRNAAEAMGFDREAVRMLLIAWVRFVRDGVEIPMSKRAGEFITLDEVLAEVGVDAARWYFSSRAFTTGIDFDLELAKRQSNENPVYYVQYAHARAASILRHAAEAGAAPDASRTGELLVHA
;
A
#
# COMPACT_ATOMS: atom_id res chain seq x y z
N VAL A 1 26.03 -11.71 -5.97
CA VAL A 1 25.14 -11.40 -7.12
C VAL A 1 23.76 -10.99 -6.61
N GLY A 2 23.07 -11.81 -5.76
CA GLY A 2 21.69 -11.52 -5.33
C GLY A 2 21.51 -10.19 -4.61
N ARG A 3 22.38 -9.89 -3.64
CA ARG A 3 22.31 -8.63 -2.88
C ARG A 3 22.48 -7.40 -3.77
N TRP A 4 23.46 -7.42 -4.66
CA TRP A 4 23.68 -6.34 -5.63
C TRP A 4 22.45 -6.11 -6.54
N ALA A 5 21.85 -7.20 -7.01
CA ALA A 5 20.64 -7.11 -7.85
C ALA A 5 19.45 -6.52 -7.07
N SER A 6 19.23 -6.97 -5.83
CA SER A 6 18.17 -6.43 -4.96
C SER A 6 18.36 -4.94 -4.67
N GLU A 7 19.58 -4.51 -4.37
CA GLU A 7 19.89 -3.08 -4.12
C GLU A 7 19.62 -2.23 -5.35
N ARG A 8 19.95 -2.73 -6.55
CA ARG A 8 19.71 -2.00 -7.79
C ARG A 8 18.23 -1.90 -8.15
N VAL A 9 17.49 -2.99 -7.97
CA VAL A 9 16.01 -2.98 -8.18
C VAL A 9 15.35 -2.04 -7.18
N ARG A 10 15.74 -2.10 -5.91
CA ARG A 10 15.22 -1.18 -4.88
C ARG A 10 15.47 0.28 -5.24
N ALA A 11 16.68 0.64 -5.62
CA ALA A 11 16.99 2.01 -6.03
C ALA A 11 16.13 2.48 -7.22
N GLY A 12 15.84 1.60 -8.18
CA GLY A 12 14.91 1.89 -9.28
C GLY A 12 13.49 2.15 -8.78
N ILE A 13 12.98 1.30 -7.88
CA ILE A 13 11.64 1.47 -7.29
C ILE A 13 11.56 2.78 -6.49
N GLU A 14 12.56 3.08 -5.65
CA GLU A 14 12.62 4.32 -4.88
C GLU A 14 12.62 5.54 -5.80
N SER A 15 13.37 5.51 -6.91
CA SER A 15 13.38 6.58 -7.90
C SER A 15 12.02 6.80 -8.58
N SER A 16 11.32 5.72 -8.95
CA SER A 16 9.98 5.81 -9.56
C SER A 16 8.95 6.37 -8.57
N LEU A 17 9.02 5.95 -7.31
CA LEU A 17 8.13 6.44 -6.25
C LEU A 17 8.42 7.90 -5.92
N GLU A 18 9.69 8.31 -5.88
CA GLU A 18 10.10 9.70 -5.70
C GLU A 18 9.49 10.61 -6.79
N ARG A 19 9.52 10.17 -8.05
CA ARG A 19 8.87 10.88 -9.15
C ARG A 19 7.36 11.03 -8.95
N LEU A 20 6.71 10.03 -8.36
CA LEU A 20 5.29 10.09 -7.99
C LEU A 20 5.03 10.97 -6.76
N GLY A 21 6.06 11.41 -6.05
CA GLY A 21 5.96 12.15 -4.79
C GLY A 21 5.58 11.26 -3.61
N VAL A 22 6.03 10.00 -3.63
CA VAL A 22 5.86 9.03 -2.53
C VAL A 22 7.22 8.76 -1.90
N HIS A 23 7.33 9.07 -0.61
CA HIS A 23 8.56 8.92 0.17
C HIS A 23 8.36 7.91 1.29
N TYR A 24 9.37 7.10 1.56
CA TYR A 24 9.39 6.13 2.66
C TYR A 24 10.53 6.46 3.63
N GLU A 25 10.22 6.56 4.91
CA GLU A 25 11.22 6.79 5.96
C GLU A 25 12.06 5.54 6.23
N VAL A 26 11.48 4.34 6.07
CA VAL A 26 12.14 3.08 6.38
C VAL A 26 11.94 2.05 5.27
N GLY A 27 13.03 1.63 4.65
CA GLY A 27 13.09 0.45 3.79
C GLY A 27 13.54 -0.77 4.58
N LYS A 28 12.67 -1.76 4.77
CA LYS A 28 12.98 -2.98 5.54
C LYS A 28 13.28 -4.16 4.60
N GLU A 29 14.48 -4.74 4.76
CA GLU A 29 14.83 -5.99 4.08
C GLU A 29 14.27 -7.19 4.85
N GLU A 30 13.54 -8.09 4.19
CA GLU A 30 13.04 -9.34 4.81
C GLU A 30 14.19 -10.15 5.44
N GLY A 31 15.32 -10.25 4.75
CA GLY A 31 16.50 -10.94 5.28
C GLY A 31 17.03 -10.38 6.61
N SER A 32 16.74 -9.12 6.95
CA SER A 32 17.11 -8.56 8.25
C SER A 32 16.24 -9.12 9.37
N LEU A 33 14.97 -9.48 9.11
CA LEU A 33 14.10 -10.09 10.11
C LEU A 33 14.65 -11.42 10.62
N HIS A 34 15.29 -12.19 9.73
CA HIS A 34 15.96 -13.45 10.08
C HIS A 34 17.29 -13.19 10.78
N ARG A 35 18.15 -12.36 10.22
CA ARG A 35 19.47 -12.08 10.80
C ARG A 35 19.38 -11.47 12.21
N ASP A 36 18.42 -10.64 12.43
CA ASP A 36 18.20 -9.93 13.71
C ASP A 36 17.35 -10.76 14.69
N GLY A 37 16.96 -11.98 14.33
CA GLY A 37 16.24 -12.94 15.19
C GLY A 37 14.77 -12.61 15.43
N TRP A 38 14.14 -11.77 14.58
CA TRP A 38 12.73 -11.42 14.77
C TRP A 38 11.79 -12.57 14.47
N VAL A 39 12.12 -13.39 13.47
CA VAL A 39 11.32 -14.57 13.11
C VAL A 39 11.40 -15.61 14.22
N GLU A 40 12.57 -15.89 14.73
CA GLU A 40 12.78 -16.84 15.83
C GLU A 40 12.06 -16.41 17.11
N ARG A 41 12.15 -15.12 17.47
CA ARG A 41 11.43 -14.57 18.63
C ARG A 41 9.92 -14.65 18.47
N ALA A 42 9.39 -14.38 17.30
CA ALA A 42 7.96 -14.49 17.04
C ALA A 42 7.47 -15.94 17.14
N VAL A 43 8.21 -16.90 16.56
CA VAL A 43 7.91 -18.34 16.69
C VAL A 43 7.98 -18.80 18.15
N HIS A 44 8.98 -18.33 18.89
CA HIS A 44 9.11 -18.63 20.32
C HIS A 44 7.90 -18.11 21.12
N ARG A 45 7.51 -16.86 20.89
CA ARG A 45 6.34 -16.25 21.54
C ARG A 45 5.03 -16.98 21.24
N LEU A 46 4.87 -17.45 20.00
CA LEU A 46 3.72 -18.32 19.65
C LEU A 46 3.76 -19.67 20.36
N ARG A 47 4.96 -20.26 20.57
CA ARG A 47 5.09 -21.50 21.37
C ARG A 47 4.72 -21.27 22.82
N GLU A 48 5.17 -20.20 23.44
CA GLU A 48 4.84 -19.84 24.82
C GLU A 48 3.34 -19.59 25.01
N SER A 49 2.64 -19.09 23.99
CA SER A 49 1.18 -18.91 24.02
C SER A 49 0.38 -20.23 23.95
N GLY A 50 1.05 -21.38 23.71
CA GLY A 50 0.42 -22.68 23.60
C GLY A 50 -0.31 -22.97 22.28
N HIS A 51 -0.16 -22.09 21.28
CA HIS A 51 -0.83 -22.22 20.00
C HIS A 51 0.06 -22.80 18.88
N VAL A 52 1.11 -23.51 19.25
CA VAL A 52 2.03 -24.16 18.30
C VAL A 52 2.11 -25.65 18.60
N TYR A 53 2.19 -26.47 17.57
CA TYR A 53 2.39 -27.92 17.69
C TYR A 53 3.27 -28.44 16.54
N GLU A 54 3.84 -29.64 16.75
CA GLU A 54 4.62 -30.32 15.74
C GLU A 54 3.79 -31.41 15.04
N SER A 55 3.81 -31.44 13.72
CA SER A 55 3.17 -32.49 12.92
C SER A 55 3.94 -32.69 11.63
N GLU A 56 4.16 -33.96 11.25
CA GLU A 56 4.88 -34.34 10.04
C GLU A 56 6.30 -33.71 9.94
N GLY A 57 6.94 -33.52 11.08
CA GLY A 57 8.25 -32.86 11.18
C GLY A 57 8.26 -31.37 10.98
N ALA A 58 7.10 -30.74 10.75
CA ALA A 58 6.93 -29.30 10.61
C ALA A 58 6.30 -28.68 11.86
N THR A 59 6.59 -27.41 12.09
CA THR A 59 6.00 -26.64 13.19
C THR A 59 4.78 -25.88 12.67
N TRP A 60 3.64 -26.08 13.32
CA TRP A 60 2.35 -25.53 12.94
C TRP A 60 1.83 -24.53 13.96
N PHE A 61 1.26 -23.42 13.47
CA PHE A 61 0.45 -22.49 14.25
C PHE A 61 -1.01 -22.91 14.19
N ARG A 62 -1.67 -23.03 15.35
CA ARG A 62 -3.09 -23.39 15.50
C ARG A 62 -3.99 -22.19 15.16
N SER A 63 -3.96 -21.77 13.90
CA SER A 63 -4.69 -20.60 13.40
C SER A 63 -6.21 -20.80 13.47
N THR A 64 -6.68 -22.06 13.43
CA THR A 64 -8.10 -22.42 13.61
C THR A 64 -8.67 -21.98 14.97
N ALA A 65 -7.85 -21.93 16.01
CA ALA A 65 -8.26 -21.43 17.32
C ALA A 65 -8.68 -19.95 17.30
N PHE A 66 -8.29 -19.21 16.25
CA PHE A 66 -8.58 -17.81 16.03
C PHE A 66 -9.52 -17.57 14.83
N GLY A 67 -10.20 -18.62 14.35
CA GLY A 67 -11.20 -18.52 13.28
C GLY A 67 -10.66 -18.62 11.84
N ASP A 68 -9.41 -19.09 11.63
CA ASP A 68 -8.92 -19.43 10.29
C ASP A 68 -9.55 -20.75 9.79
N ASP A 69 -9.54 -20.98 8.49
CA ASP A 69 -10.06 -22.20 7.85
C ASP A 69 -9.21 -23.43 8.14
N LYS A 70 -7.92 -23.25 8.42
CA LYS A 70 -6.96 -24.32 8.74
C LYS A 70 -5.74 -23.80 9.48
N ASP A 71 -5.03 -24.71 10.15
CA ASP A 71 -3.74 -24.41 10.77
C ASP A 71 -2.66 -24.13 9.73
N ARG A 72 -1.63 -23.39 10.12
CA ARG A 72 -0.61 -22.89 9.21
C ARG A 72 0.79 -23.32 9.59
N VAL A 73 1.54 -23.81 8.61
CA VAL A 73 2.97 -24.13 8.81
C VAL A 73 3.76 -22.84 8.99
N ILE A 74 4.50 -22.74 10.08
CA ILE A 74 5.45 -21.64 10.35
C ILE A 74 6.89 -22.06 10.09
N LEU A 75 7.28 -23.30 10.49
CA LEU A 75 8.57 -23.88 10.11
C LEU A 75 8.32 -25.17 9.34
N ARG A 76 9.02 -25.33 8.22
CA ARG A 76 8.99 -26.54 7.40
C ARG A 76 9.71 -27.69 8.10
N SER A 77 9.54 -28.92 7.61
CA SER A 77 10.22 -30.12 8.14
C SER A 77 11.75 -30.06 8.11
N ASN A 78 12.32 -29.22 7.25
CA ASN A 78 13.75 -28.95 7.22
C ASN A 78 14.18 -27.81 8.18
N GLY A 79 13.28 -27.34 9.05
CA GLY A 79 13.51 -26.26 10.02
C GLY A 79 13.49 -24.84 9.41
N GLN A 80 13.30 -24.71 8.09
CA GLN A 80 13.27 -23.38 7.46
C GLN A 80 11.92 -22.69 7.68
N PRO A 81 11.93 -21.38 8.00
CA PRO A 81 10.70 -20.61 8.12
C PRO A 81 9.98 -20.48 6.78
N THR A 82 8.65 -20.37 6.86
CA THR A 82 7.80 -20.03 5.74
C THR A 82 7.73 -18.51 5.58
N TYR A 83 7.18 -18.02 4.47
CA TYR A 83 6.87 -16.59 4.31
C TYR A 83 5.96 -16.08 5.44
N PHE A 84 5.00 -16.90 5.85
CA PHE A 84 4.12 -16.56 6.98
C PHE A 84 4.91 -16.34 8.29
N ALA A 85 5.94 -17.11 8.56
CA ALA A 85 6.81 -16.86 9.72
C ALA A 85 7.55 -15.52 9.62
N SER A 86 7.97 -15.11 8.41
CA SER A 86 8.54 -13.78 8.17
C SER A 86 7.53 -12.67 8.43
N ASP A 87 6.27 -12.84 7.98
CA ASP A 87 5.19 -11.88 8.23
C ASP A 87 4.93 -11.70 9.74
N ILE A 88 4.89 -12.81 10.50
CA ILE A 88 4.72 -12.79 11.96
C ILE A 88 5.90 -12.10 12.64
N GLY A 89 7.13 -12.40 12.22
CA GLY A 89 8.34 -11.74 12.68
C GLY A 89 8.30 -10.23 12.44
N TYR A 90 7.77 -9.82 11.30
CA TYR A 90 7.65 -8.40 10.94
C TYR A 90 6.58 -7.67 11.76
N VAL A 91 5.45 -8.32 12.10
CA VAL A 91 4.48 -7.78 13.08
C VAL A 91 5.18 -7.46 14.40
N SER A 92 5.92 -8.43 14.96
CA SER A 92 6.64 -8.27 16.23
C SER A 92 7.68 -7.14 16.14
N GLU A 93 8.41 -7.04 15.03
CA GLU A 93 9.40 -5.97 14.81
C GLU A 93 8.75 -4.59 14.77
N LYS A 94 7.61 -4.45 14.08
CA LYS A 94 6.89 -3.17 13.99
C LYS A 94 6.38 -2.71 15.36
N PHE A 95 5.76 -3.58 16.15
CA PHE A 95 5.34 -3.23 17.50
C PHE A 95 6.53 -2.89 18.41
N ALA A 96 7.67 -3.57 18.24
CA ALA A 96 8.89 -3.26 19.00
C ALA A 96 9.48 -1.88 18.69
N ARG A 97 9.11 -1.26 17.55
CA ARG A 97 9.44 0.14 17.26
C ARG A 97 8.58 1.15 18.02
N GLY A 98 7.59 0.69 18.78
CA GLY A 98 6.73 1.53 19.62
C GLY A 98 5.50 2.10 18.90
N PHE A 99 5.08 1.49 17.79
CA PHE A 99 3.82 1.86 17.15
C PHE A 99 2.63 1.24 17.89
N ASP A 100 1.59 2.03 18.12
CA ASP A 100 0.34 1.59 18.74
C ASP A 100 -0.59 0.92 17.72
N GLU A 101 -0.46 1.26 16.44
CA GLU A 101 -1.27 0.73 15.34
C GLU A 101 -0.38 0.42 14.13
N LEU A 102 -0.63 -0.73 13.49
CA LEU A 102 0.01 -1.16 12.26
C LEU A 102 -1.00 -1.14 11.11
N ILE A 103 -0.78 -0.30 10.13
CA ILE A 103 -1.61 -0.24 8.93
C ILE A 103 -0.88 -0.90 7.77
N TYR A 104 -1.40 -2.03 7.31
CA TYR A 104 -0.91 -2.73 6.13
C TYR A 104 -1.73 -2.32 4.91
N ILE A 105 -1.05 -2.02 3.81
CA ILE A 105 -1.68 -1.67 2.53
C ILE A 105 -1.28 -2.75 1.53
N TRP A 106 -2.22 -3.62 1.18
CA TRP A 106 -2.00 -4.76 0.29
C TRP A 106 -2.97 -4.76 -0.90
N GLY A 107 -2.60 -5.44 -1.98
CA GLY A 107 -3.53 -5.73 -3.06
C GLY A 107 -4.62 -6.70 -2.63
N ALA A 108 -5.77 -6.66 -3.29
CA ALA A 108 -6.92 -7.50 -3.00
C ALA A 108 -6.65 -9.01 -3.12
N ASP A 109 -5.62 -9.41 -3.88
CA ASP A 109 -5.12 -10.78 -3.99
C ASP A 109 -4.58 -11.36 -2.67
N HIS A 110 -4.21 -10.51 -1.70
CA HIS A 110 -3.76 -10.90 -0.37
C HIS A 110 -4.89 -11.12 0.65
N HIS A 111 -6.16 -11.06 0.24
CA HIS A 111 -7.32 -11.23 1.12
C HIS A 111 -7.19 -12.46 2.06
N GLY A 112 -6.78 -13.61 1.52
CA GLY A 112 -6.59 -14.83 2.31
C GLY A 112 -5.46 -14.80 3.34
N THR A 113 -4.59 -13.77 3.33
CA THR A 113 -3.47 -13.64 4.28
C THR A 113 -3.84 -12.74 5.46
N VAL A 114 -4.86 -11.91 5.33
CA VAL A 114 -5.28 -10.94 6.36
C VAL A 114 -5.58 -11.60 7.69
N ALA A 115 -6.48 -12.59 7.68
CA ALA A 115 -6.88 -13.29 8.90
C ALA A 115 -5.67 -13.95 9.60
N ARG A 116 -4.77 -14.57 8.83
CA ARG A 116 -3.59 -15.27 9.34
C ARG A 116 -2.67 -14.36 10.14
N VAL A 117 -2.36 -13.18 9.59
CA VAL A 117 -1.44 -12.22 10.24
C VAL A 117 -2.09 -11.64 11.50
N ARG A 118 -3.37 -11.29 11.45
CA ARG A 118 -4.12 -10.81 12.63
C ARG A 118 -4.25 -11.87 13.71
N ASN A 119 -4.54 -13.12 13.34
CA ASN A 119 -4.62 -14.25 14.27
C ASN A 119 -3.28 -14.51 14.96
N ALA A 120 -2.18 -14.44 14.21
CA ALA A 120 -0.85 -14.60 14.79
C ALA A 120 -0.47 -13.45 15.73
N ALA A 121 -0.84 -12.22 15.39
CA ALA A 121 -0.66 -11.06 16.27
C ALA A 121 -1.39 -11.24 17.60
N GLU A 122 -2.66 -11.65 17.54
CA GLU A 122 -3.49 -11.94 18.73
C GLU A 122 -2.88 -13.07 19.57
N ALA A 123 -2.48 -14.16 18.95
CA ALA A 123 -1.82 -15.28 19.62
C ALA A 123 -0.51 -14.88 20.30
N MET A 124 0.20 -13.90 19.77
CA MET A 124 1.40 -13.31 20.38
C MET A 124 1.08 -12.30 21.49
N GLY A 125 -0.20 -12.04 21.79
CA GLY A 125 -0.65 -11.10 22.81
C GLY A 125 -0.63 -9.63 22.39
N PHE A 126 -0.64 -9.34 21.10
CA PHE A 126 -0.91 -7.99 20.58
C PHE A 126 -2.41 -7.79 20.40
N ASP A 127 -2.84 -6.54 20.44
CA ASP A 127 -4.22 -6.22 20.09
C ASP A 127 -4.47 -6.51 18.59
N ARG A 128 -5.41 -7.41 18.31
CA ARG A 128 -5.82 -7.77 16.95
C ARG A 128 -6.32 -6.57 16.16
N GLU A 129 -7.02 -5.65 16.82
CA GLU A 129 -7.59 -4.47 16.15
C GLU A 129 -6.54 -3.39 15.85
N ALA A 130 -5.42 -3.42 16.57
CA ALA A 130 -4.25 -2.59 16.24
C ALA A 130 -3.53 -3.03 14.94
N VAL A 131 -3.88 -4.20 14.38
CA VAL A 131 -3.35 -4.68 13.08
C VAL A 131 -4.41 -4.48 12.02
N ARG A 132 -4.39 -3.33 11.36
CA ARG A 132 -5.34 -2.97 10.31
C ARG A 132 -4.82 -3.33 8.93
N MET A 133 -5.70 -3.93 8.12
CA MET A 133 -5.38 -4.35 6.75
C MET A 133 -6.27 -3.61 5.75
N LEU A 134 -5.68 -2.75 4.94
CA LEU A 134 -6.34 -2.06 3.84
C LEU A 134 -6.06 -2.82 2.55
N LEU A 135 -7.11 -3.44 2.00
CA LEU A 135 -7.02 -4.16 0.74
C LEU A 135 -7.40 -3.21 -0.41
N ILE A 136 -6.41 -2.89 -1.22
CA ILE A 136 -6.58 -2.01 -2.37
C ILE A 136 -7.14 -2.81 -3.55
N ALA A 137 -8.25 -2.35 -4.11
CA ALA A 137 -8.84 -2.92 -5.31
C ALA A 137 -7.93 -2.73 -6.54
N TRP A 138 -8.18 -3.53 -7.56
CA TRP A 138 -7.37 -3.52 -8.79
C TRP A 138 -7.46 -2.19 -9.54
N VAL A 139 -6.32 -1.75 -10.06
CA VAL A 139 -6.22 -0.71 -11.08
C VAL A 139 -6.00 -1.39 -12.43
N ARG A 140 -6.91 -1.16 -13.37
CA ARG A 140 -6.78 -1.60 -14.75
C ARG A 140 -6.39 -0.42 -15.62
N PHE A 141 -5.37 -0.57 -16.43
CA PHE A 141 -5.03 0.44 -17.44
C PHE A 141 -5.81 0.16 -18.72
N VAL A 142 -6.43 1.20 -19.26
CA VAL A 142 -7.26 1.13 -20.46
C VAL A 142 -6.71 2.09 -21.51
N ARG A 143 -6.69 1.67 -22.77
CA ARG A 143 -6.34 2.50 -23.92
C ARG A 143 -7.35 2.27 -25.03
N ASP A 144 -7.97 3.34 -25.52
CA ASP A 144 -9.02 3.29 -26.55
C ASP A 144 -10.16 2.30 -26.21
N GLY A 145 -10.53 2.22 -24.95
CA GLY A 145 -11.57 1.31 -24.45
C GLY A 145 -11.14 -0.14 -24.29
N VAL A 146 -9.87 -0.46 -24.53
CA VAL A 146 -9.32 -1.83 -24.40
C VAL A 146 -8.38 -1.90 -23.21
N GLU A 147 -8.56 -2.91 -22.35
CA GLU A 147 -7.67 -3.17 -21.22
C GLU A 147 -6.26 -3.52 -21.72
N ILE A 148 -5.24 -2.89 -21.13
CA ILE A 148 -3.83 -3.23 -21.36
C ILE A 148 -3.53 -4.48 -20.53
N PRO A 149 -3.12 -5.59 -21.16
CA PRO A 149 -2.81 -6.81 -20.42
C PRO A 149 -1.64 -6.60 -19.47
N MET A 150 -1.77 -7.11 -18.23
CA MET A 150 -0.76 -7.07 -17.21
C MET A 150 -0.30 -8.49 -16.87
N SER A 151 0.62 -9.03 -17.67
CA SER A 151 1.13 -10.38 -17.49
C SER A 151 2.64 -10.40 -17.26
N LYS A 152 3.06 -10.58 -16.02
CA LYS A 152 4.49 -10.76 -15.68
C LYS A 152 5.12 -11.95 -16.38
N ARG A 153 4.34 -13.02 -16.66
CA ARG A 153 4.83 -14.23 -17.32
C ARG A 153 5.04 -14.03 -18.82
N ALA A 154 4.21 -13.21 -19.46
CA ALA A 154 4.35 -12.84 -20.86
C ALA A 154 5.33 -11.66 -21.09
N GLY A 155 5.78 -11.00 -20.02
CA GLY A 155 6.57 -9.78 -20.13
C GLY A 155 5.77 -8.56 -20.59
N GLU A 156 4.44 -8.67 -20.60
CA GLU A 156 3.52 -7.61 -20.99
C GLU A 156 3.02 -6.92 -19.73
N PHE A 157 3.54 -5.75 -19.45
CA PHE A 157 3.09 -4.89 -18.35
C PHE A 157 3.53 -3.44 -18.64
N ILE A 158 2.73 -2.50 -18.16
CA ILE A 158 3.10 -1.09 -18.14
C ILE A 158 3.76 -0.78 -16.78
N THR A 159 4.90 -0.14 -16.79
CA THR A 159 5.60 0.29 -15.59
C THR A 159 5.04 1.61 -15.07
N LEU A 160 5.26 1.89 -13.77
CA LEU A 160 4.91 3.20 -13.21
C LEU A 160 5.62 4.34 -13.97
N ASP A 161 6.88 4.16 -14.33
CA ASP A 161 7.65 5.16 -15.06
C ASP A 161 7.06 5.46 -16.44
N GLU A 162 6.57 4.45 -17.16
CA GLU A 162 5.87 4.63 -18.44
C GLU A 162 4.56 5.39 -18.26
N VAL A 163 3.76 5.05 -17.24
CA VAL A 163 2.54 5.79 -16.90
C VAL A 163 2.86 7.25 -16.59
N LEU A 164 3.85 7.51 -15.73
CA LEU A 164 4.24 8.89 -15.39
C LEU A 164 4.78 9.68 -16.59
N ALA A 165 5.48 9.02 -17.50
CA ALA A 165 5.97 9.65 -18.72
C ALA A 165 4.84 9.98 -19.69
N GLU A 166 3.79 9.15 -19.74
CA GLU A 166 2.68 9.29 -20.68
C GLU A 166 1.63 10.31 -20.21
N VAL A 167 1.19 10.23 -18.95
CA VAL A 167 0.07 11.04 -18.44
C VAL A 167 0.50 12.16 -17.48
N GLY A 168 1.73 12.14 -16.99
CA GLY A 168 2.23 13.07 -15.98
C GLY A 168 1.87 12.67 -14.54
N VAL A 169 2.59 13.28 -13.60
CA VAL A 169 2.48 12.98 -12.16
C VAL A 169 1.12 13.37 -11.61
N ASP A 170 0.60 14.55 -11.96
CA ASP A 170 -0.68 15.06 -11.45
C ASP A 170 -1.83 14.14 -11.83
N ALA A 171 -1.89 13.71 -13.11
CA ALA A 171 -2.91 12.80 -13.57
C ALA A 171 -2.81 11.44 -12.87
N ALA A 172 -1.62 10.87 -12.76
CA ALA A 172 -1.41 9.60 -12.08
C ALA A 172 -1.88 9.67 -10.62
N ARG A 173 -1.44 10.69 -9.87
CA ARG A 173 -1.84 10.89 -8.46
C ARG A 173 -3.35 11.07 -8.31
N TRP A 174 -3.97 11.87 -9.18
CA TRP A 174 -5.40 12.11 -9.15
C TRP A 174 -6.18 10.80 -9.37
N TYR A 175 -5.85 10.04 -10.42
CA TYR A 175 -6.54 8.78 -10.73
C TYR A 175 -6.40 7.76 -9.59
N PHE A 176 -5.20 7.58 -9.03
CA PHE A 176 -4.98 6.66 -7.91
C PHE A 176 -5.72 7.07 -6.62
N SER A 177 -6.02 8.36 -6.45
CA SER A 177 -6.69 8.90 -5.25
C SER A 177 -8.17 9.21 -5.46
N SER A 178 -8.68 9.11 -6.69
CA SER A 178 -10.03 9.58 -7.06
C SER A 178 -11.17 8.68 -6.58
N ARG A 179 -10.86 7.48 -6.11
CA ARG A 179 -11.82 6.49 -5.64
C ARG A 179 -11.44 6.00 -4.25
N ALA A 180 -12.43 5.45 -3.53
CA ALA A 180 -12.14 4.72 -2.31
C ALA A 180 -11.23 3.52 -2.64
N PHE A 181 -10.30 3.19 -1.74
CA PHE A 181 -9.33 2.11 -1.95
C PHE A 181 -9.97 0.74 -2.21
N THR A 182 -11.23 0.54 -1.81
CA THR A 182 -12.02 -0.68 -2.07
C THR A 182 -12.68 -0.72 -3.45
N THR A 183 -12.58 0.38 -4.23
CA THR A 183 -13.23 0.49 -5.54
C THR A 183 -12.19 0.37 -6.63
N GLY A 184 -12.38 -0.56 -7.56
CA GLY A 184 -11.52 -0.71 -8.73
C GLY A 184 -11.48 0.54 -9.60
N ILE A 185 -10.34 0.78 -10.21
CA ILE A 185 -10.10 1.94 -11.08
C ILE A 185 -9.84 1.44 -12.50
N ASP A 186 -10.60 1.93 -13.47
CA ASP A 186 -10.24 1.89 -14.87
C ASP A 186 -9.50 3.19 -15.20
N PHE A 187 -8.17 3.07 -15.34
CA PHE A 187 -7.32 4.20 -15.64
C PHE A 187 -7.18 4.33 -17.16
N ASP A 188 -8.00 5.18 -17.75
CA ASP A 188 -7.96 5.51 -19.17
C ASP A 188 -6.81 6.47 -19.47
N LEU A 189 -5.75 5.95 -20.09
CA LEU A 189 -4.54 6.70 -20.40
C LEU A 189 -4.81 7.80 -21.45
N GLU A 190 -5.71 7.55 -22.42
CA GLU A 190 -6.04 8.55 -23.44
C GLU A 190 -6.87 9.68 -22.84
N LEU A 191 -7.85 9.38 -22.00
CA LEU A 191 -8.63 10.39 -21.29
C LEU A 191 -7.73 11.24 -20.38
N ALA A 192 -6.80 10.61 -19.67
CA ALA A 192 -5.89 11.29 -18.74
C ALA A 192 -4.97 12.34 -19.42
N LYS A 193 -4.72 12.21 -20.72
CA LYS A 193 -3.91 13.15 -21.51
C LYS A 193 -4.72 14.32 -22.11
N ARG A 194 -6.06 14.19 -22.17
CA ARG A 194 -6.90 15.20 -22.84
C ARG A 194 -6.90 16.52 -22.10
N GLN A 195 -6.72 17.61 -22.82
CA GLN A 195 -6.87 18.99 -22.32
C GLN A 195 -8.30 19.48 -22.54
N SER A 196 -9.27 18.82 -21.92
CA SER A 196 -10.69 19.13 -22.07
C SER A 196 -11.45 18.88 -20.77
N ASN A 197 -12.67 19.41 -20.68
CA ASN A 197 -13.54 19.21 -19.50
C ASN A 197 -13.94 17.74 -19.27
N GLU A 198 -13.74 16.85 -20.24
CA GLU A 198 -13.93 15.43 -20.09
C GLU A 198 -12.86 14.81 -19.17
N ASN A 199 -11.65 15.39 -19.14
CA ASN A 199 -10.58 14.96 -18.24
C ASN A 199 -10.74 15.62 -16.88
N PRO A 200 -11.08 14.86 -15.83
CA PRO A 200 -11.31 15.42 -14.50
C PRO A 200 -10.06 16.09 -13.92
N VAL A 201 -8.88 15.62 -14.27
CA VAL A 201 -7.61 16.22 -13.81
C VAL A 201 -7.44 17.62 -14.40
N TYR A 202 -7.65 17.76 -15.71
CA TYR A 202 -7.60 19.05 -16.39
C TYR A 202 -8.63 20.02 -15.81
N TYR A 203 -9.83 19.53 -15.51
CA TYR A 203 -10.88 20.36 -14.91
C TYR A 203 -10.48 20.88 -13.52
N VAL A 204 -9.88 20.06 -12.68
CA VAL A 204 -9.37 20.47 -11.36
C VAL A 204 -8.23 21.48 -11.49
N GLN A 205 -7.28 21.23 -12.39
CA GLN A 205 -6.17 22.13 -12.67
C GLN A 205 -6.67 23.50 -13.20
N TYR A 206 -7.66 23.49 -14.08
CA TYR A 206 -8.31 24.70 -14.57
C TYR A 206 -8.99 25.49 -13.43
N ALA A 207 -9.74 24.81 -12.57
CA ALA A 207 -10.39 25.45 -11.41
C ALA A 207 -9.36 26.09 -10.48
N HIS A 208 -8.26 25.38 -10.18
CA HIS A 208 -7.14 25.92 -9.38
C HIS A 208 -6.51 27.16 -10.04
N ALA A 209 -6.17 27.07 -11.32
CA ALA A 209 -5.55 28.17 -12.04
C ALA A 209 -6.47 29.41 -12.07
N ARG A 210 -7.79 29.21 -12.23
CA ARG A 210 -8.78 30.30 -12.20
C ARG A 210 -8.88 30.93 -10.83
N ALA A 211 -8.96 30.12 -9.75
CA ALA A 211 -9.01 30.63 -8.38
C ALA A 211 -7.73 31.43 -8.03
N ALA A 212 -6.57 30.89 -8.36
CA ALA A 212 -5.29 31.56 -8.16
C ALA A 212 -5.18 32.89 -8.94
N SER A 213 -5.73 32.94 -10.16
CA SER A 213 -5.79 34.19 -10.94
C SER A 213 -6.69 35.24 -10.29
N ILE A 214 -7.88 34.84 -9.81
CA ILE A 214 -8.79 35.73 -9.09
C ILE A 214 -8.10 36.33 -7.86
N LEU A 215 -7.43 35.51 -7.06
CA LEU A 215 -6.71 35.97 -5.88
C LEU A 215 -5.57 36.96 -6.21
N ARG A 216 -4.83 36.72 -7.27
CA ARG A 216 -3.80 37.66 -7.75
C ARG A 216 -4.39 39.01 -8.14
N HIS A 217 -5.45 39.00 -8.99
CA HIS A 217 -6.08 40.24 -9.42
C HIS A 217 -6.73 41.00 -8.24
N ALA A 218 -7.31 40.28 -7.26
CA ALA A 218 -7.82 40.89 -6.03
C ALA A 218 -6.71 41.59 -5.25
N ALA A 219 -5.58 40.94 -5.08
CA ALA A 219 -4.40 41.52 -4.38
C ALA A 219 -3.86 42.75 -5.13
N GLU A 220 -3.74 42.70 -6.46
CA GLU A 220 -3.33 43.83 -7.30
C GLU A 220 -4.30 45.01 -7.19
N ALA A 221 -5.61 44.75 -7.00
CA ALA A 221 -6.64 45.74 -6.77
C ALA A 221 -6.74 46.22 -5.30
N GLY A 222 -5.85 45.77 -4.43
CA GLY A 222 -5.86 46.10 -2.98
C GLY A 222 -6.95 45.45 -2.17
N ALA A 223 -7.64 44.44 -2.72
CA ALA A 223 -8.65 43.66 -2.02
C ALA A 223 -8.01 42.47 -1.33
N ALA A 224 -8.08 42.41 0.00
CA ALA A 224 -7.63 41.24 0.76
C ALA A 224 -8.81 40.29 1.02
N PRO A 225 -8.59 38.95 0.95
CA PRO A 225 -9.60 38.00 1.36
C PRO A 225 -9.96 38.18 2.84
N ASP A 226 -11.24 38.33 3.16
CA ASP A 226 -11.73 38.37 4.53
C ASP A 226 -12.25 36.99 4.93
N ALA A 227 -11.40 36.23 5.58
CA ALA A 227 -11.73 34.87 6.04
C ALA A 227 -12.84 34.86 7.10
N SER A 228 -13.10 35.96 7.81
CA SER A 228 -14.15 36.07 8.83
C SER A 228 -15.55 36.00 8.25
N ARG A 229 -15.71 36.34 6.98
CA ARG A 229 -17.00 36.34 6.26
C ARG A 229 -17.27 35.07 5.46
N THR A 230 -16.34 34.12 5.48
CA THR A 230 -16.46 32.89 4.66
C THR A 230 -17.72 32.09 5.03
N GLY A 231 -18.09 32.04 6.32
CA GLY A 231 -19.29 31.34 6.80
C GLY A 231 -20.61 31.98 6.31
N GLU A 232 -20.63 33.29 6.13
CA GLU A 232 -21.81 33.98 5.63
C GLU A 232 -22.06 33.81 4.13
N LEU A 233 -20.96 33.63 3.36
CA LEU A 233 -20.98 33.57 1.92
C LEU A 233 -21.18 32.16 1.37
N LEU A 234 -20.91 31.11 2.16
CA LEU A 234 -21.03 29.71 1.76
C LEU A 234 -22.42 29.09 2.06
N VAL A 235 -23.37 29.84 2.61
CA VAL A 235 -24.71 29.35 3.00
C VAL A 235 -25.62 29.09 1.78
N HIS A 236 -25.22 29.48 0.58
CA HIS A 236 -26.03 29.39 -0.64
C HIS A 236 -25.33 28.74 -1.85
N ALA A 237 -24.34 27.84 -1.62
CA ALA A 237 -23.69 27.11 -2.70
C ALA A 237 -24.23 25.68 -2.81
#